data_a56361832b1d849c32b3ee44ae64bd21
#
_entry.id   a56361832b1d849c32b3ee44ae64bd21
#
_cell.length_a   1.000
_cell.length_b   1.000
_cell.length_c   1.000
_cell.angle_alpha   90.00
_cell.angle_beta   90.00
_cell.angle_gamma   90.00
#
_symmetry.space_group_name_H-M   'P 1'
#
loop_
_entity.id
_entity.type
_entity.pdbx_description
1 polymer ?
#
loop_
_entity_poly.entity_id
_entity_poly.type
_entity_poly.pdbx_seq_one_letter_code
_entity_poly.pdbx_strand_id
1 'polypeptide(L)'
;MKKIISFCIVVACSFISSSNAHIQHYNKLNLIQFDIFRNDSKVGYHHIAFARNKGEIIVQNEISFDIKKLGISFYQYKSEGTEIYAEDGSLLSFVSKTSDNGTIKSCNINRQGKSYIINGTQYKGAFNKDFLISSYWNHEILKKNIQISGISCQIRDQQVSFVNN
;
A
#
# COMPACT_ATOMS: atom_id res chain seq x y z
N MET A 1 10.58 -19.27 67.32
CA MET A 1 10.08 -18.12 66.53
C MET A 1 10.58 -18.28 65.08
N LYS A 2 9.73 -18.80 64.21
CA LYS A 2 10.06 -19.01 62.79
C LYS A 2 9.61 -17.77 62.00
N LYS A 3 10.54 -17.06 61.36
CA LYS A 3 10.25 -15.93 60.44
C LYS A 3 9.87 -16.49 59.09
N ILE A 4 8.63 -16.31 58.69
CA ILE A 4 8.14 -16.62 57.35
C ILE A 4 8.47 -15.40 56.48
N ILE A 5 9.40 -15.58 55.54
CA ILE A 5 9.72 -14.60 54.50
C ILE A 5 8.73 -14.85 53.36
N SER A 6 7.77 -13.93 53.24
CA SER A 6 6.82 -13.90 52.11
C SER A 6 7.55 -13.36 50.90
N PHE A 7 7.79 -14.22 49.90
CA PHE A 7 8.39 -13.82 48.60
C PHE A 7 7.26 -13.44 47.65
N CYS A 8 6.99 -12.14 47.52
CA CYS A 8 6.08 -11.61 46.51
C CYS A 8 6.77 -11.68 45.15
N ILE A 9 6.37 -12.66 44.33
CA ILE A 9 6.72 -12.68 42.90
C ILE A 9 5.81 -11.69 42.18
N VAL A 10 6.36 -10.53 41.83
CA VAL A 10 5.73 -9.59 40.93
C VAL A 10 5.90 -10.14 39.51
N VAL A 11 4.86 -10.79 39.00
CA VAL A 11 4.79 -11.16 37.57
C VAL A 11 4.49 -9.88 36.80
N ALA A 12 5.54 -9.24 36.29
CA ALA A 12 5.41 -8.20 35.30
C ALA A 12 4.90 -8.82 34.00
N CYS A 13 3.60 -8.83 33.78
CA CYS A 13 3.01 -9.08 32.46
C CYS A 13 3.42 -7.95 31.55
N SER A 14 4.51 -8.13 30.82
CA SER A 14 4.86 -7.31 29.67
C SER A 14 3.78 -7.51 28.62
N PHE A 15 2.81 -6.60 28.57
CA PHE A 15 1.91 -6.49 27.42
C PHE A 15 2.79 -6.08 26.24
N ILE A 16 3.24 -7.05 25.46
CA ILE A 16 3.77 -6.81 24.11
C ILE A 16 2.56 -6.38 23.31
N SER A 17 2.31 -5.08 23.26
CA SER A 17 1.39 -4.50 22.28
C SER A 17 2.03 -4.75 20.91
N SER A 18 1.62 -5.84 20.26
CA SER A 18 1.86 -5.99 18.83
C SER A 18 1.31 -4.72 18.18
N SER A 19 2.18 -3.89 17.60
CA SER A 19 1.76 -2.76 16.80
C SER A 19 1.05 -3.34 15.58
N ASN A 20 -0.25 -3.54 15.72
CA ASN A 20 -1.11 -3.98 14.63
C ASN A 20 -0.99 -3.00 13.48
N ALA A 21 -0.80 -3.55 12.31
CA ALA A 21 -0.56 -2.86 11.06
C ALA A 21 -1.45 -1.62 10.90
N HIS A 22 -0.82 -0.53 10.49
CA HIS A 22 -1.38 0.81 10.44
C HIS A 22 -2.58 1.01 9.49
N ILE A 23 -2.99 -0.01 8.76
CA ILE A 23 -4.25 -0.03 7.98
C ILE A 23 -5.47 0.31 8.86
N GLN A 24 -5.44 -0.01 10.15
CA GLN A 24 -6.50 0.33 11.09
C GLN A 24 -6.68 1.86 11.29
N HIS A 25 -5.69 2.69 10.99
CA HIS A 25 -5.83 4.14 10.99
C HIS A 25 -6.87 4.63 9.97
N TYR A 26 -7.09 3.85 8.91
CA TYR A 26 -8.06 4.17 7.85
C TYR A 26 -9.45 3.56 8.10
N ASN A 27 -9.71 2.96 9.28
CA ASN A 27 -10.96 2.25 9.58
C ASN A 27 -12.23 3.10 9.43
N LYS A 28 -12.10 4.42 9.58
CA LYS A 28 -13.21 5.37 9.43
C LYS A 28 -13.30 6.00 8.05
N LEU A 29 -12.32 5.77 7.19
CA LEU A 29 -12.30 6.33 5.84
C LEU A 29 -12.93 5.33 4.87
N ASN A 30 -13.80 5.85 4.00
CA ASN A 30 -14.38 5.11 2.89
C ASN A 30 -13.83 5.58 1.55
N LEU A 31 -13.37 6.83 1.48
CA LEU A 31 -12.92 7.44 0.24
C LEU A 31 -11.91 8.56 0.52
N ILE A 32 -10.82 8.58 -0.26
CA ILE A 32 -9.90 9.72 -0.37
C ILE A 32 -9.94 10.16 -1.83
N GLN A 33 -10.07 11.47 -2.07
CA GLN A 33 -10.15 12.03 -3.41
C GLN A 33 -9.15 13.18 -3.56
N PHE A 34 -8.40 13.13 -4.65
CA PHE A 34 -7.50 14.19 -5.06
C PHE A 34 -7.88 14.64 -6.46
N ASP A 35 -7.90 15.94 -6.69
CA ASP A 35 -7.91 16.52 -8.03
C ASP A 35 -6.48 16.73 -8.51
N ILE A 36 -6.22 16.39 -9.77
CA ILE A 36 -4.91 16.57 -10.39
C ILE A 36 -4.96 17.86 -11.22
N PHE A 37 -4.07 18.79 -10.91
CA PHE A 37 -3.96 20.07 -11.60
C PHE A 37 -2.65 20.17 -12.37
N ARG A 38 -2.70 20.86 -13.49
CA ARG A 38 -1.54 21.32 -14.25
C ARG A 38 -1.75 22.77 -14.67
N ASN A 39 -0.87 23.70 -14.25
CA ASN A 39 -1.01 25.13 -14.52
C ASN A 39 -2.42 25.64 -14.18
N ASP A 40 -2.86 25.40 -12.94
CA ASP A 40 -4.17 25.79 -12.38
C ASP A 40 -5.40 25.20 -13.07
N SER A 41 -5.23 24.36 -14.08
CA SER A 41 -6.32 23.65 -14.75
C SER A 41 -6.43 22.22 -14.25
N LYS A 42 -7.64 21.78 -13.86
CA LYS A 42 -7.90 20.39 -13.50
C LYS A 42 -7.74 19.51 -14.73
N VAL A 43 -6.84 18.54 -14.66
CA VAL A 43 -6.56 17.60 -15.75
C VAL A 43 -7.01 16.18 -15.44
N GLY A 44 -7.34 15.88 -14.19
CA GLY A 44 -7.77 14.55 -13.79
C GLY A 44 -8.05 14.40 -12.31
N TYR A 45 -8.04 13.15 -11.85
CA TYR A 45 -8.34 12.77 -10.47
C TYR A 45 -7.54 11.54 -10.03
N HIS A 46 -7.44 11.36 -8.70
CA HIS A 46 -6.96 10.17 -8.03
C HIS A 46 -7.92 9.83 -6.89
N HIS A 47 -8.58 8.70 -6.98
CA HIS A 47 -9.55 8.22 -5.99
C HIS A 47 -9.02 6.96 -5.33
N ILE A 48 -9.21 6.85 -4.01
CA ILE A 48 -8.86 5.68 -3.22
C ILE A 48 -10.06 5.32 -2.37
N ALA A 49 -10.73 4.22 -2.69
CA ALA A 49 -11.91 3.74 -1.98
C ALA A 49 -11.54 2.56 -1.06
N PHE A 50 -12.11 2.56 0.14
CA PHE A 50 -11.90 1.53 1.15
C PHE A 50 -13.22 0.78 1.39
N ALA A 51 -13.21 -0.52 1.19
CA ALA A 51 -14.30 -1.42 1.55
C ALA A 51 -13.81 -2.45 2.57
N ARG A 52 -14.73 -2.95 3.39
CA ARG A 52 -14.44 -3.97 4.40
C ARG A 52 -15.45 -5.07 4.28
N ASN A 53 -14.98 -6.30 4.18
CA ASN A 53 -15.83 -7.46 4.03
C ASN A 53 -15.20 -8.67 4.73
N LYS A 54 -15.93 -9.25 5.71
CA LYS A 54 -15.56 -10.52 6.38
C LYS A 54 -14.10 -10.60 6.88
N GLY A 55 -13.60 -9.52 7.51
CA GLY A 55 -12.22 -9.48 8.02
C GLY A 55 -11.17 -9.11 6.97
N GLU A 56 -11.57 -8.76 5.75
CA GLU A 56 -10.70 -8.22 4.72
C GLU A 56 -10.90 -6.72 4.54
N ILE A 57 -9.80 -6.04 4.21
CA ILE A 57 -9.80 -4.64 3.81
C ILE A 57 -9.44 -4.58 2.34
N ILE A 58 -10.35 -4.04 1.54
CA ILE A 58 -10.21 -3.90 0.09
C ILE A 58 -9.96 -2.43 -0.19
N VAL A 59 -8.83 -2.13 -0.84
CA VAL A 59 -8.47 -0.78 -1.26
C VAL A 59 -8.46 -0.72 -2.77
N GLN A 60 -9.35 0.09 -3.32
CA GLN A 60 -9.44 0.34 -4.76
C GLN A 60 -8.80 1.70 -5.06
N ASN A 61 -7.88 1.73 -6.01
CA ASN A 61 -7.11 2.89 -6.40
C ASN A 61 -7.37 3.17 -7.88
N GLU A 62 -7.83 4.37 -8.20
CA GLU A 62 -8.09 4.81 -9.56
C GLU A 62 -7.45 6.17 -9.80
N ILE A 63 -6.61 6.25 -10.84
CA ILE A 63 -5.97 7.48 -11.29
C ILE A 63 -6.31 7.66 -12.76
N SER A 64 -6.80 8.85 -13.13
CA SER A 64 -7.03 9.19 -14.52
C SER A 64 -6.72 10.66 -14.76
N PHE A 65 -5.93 10.95 -15.79
CA PHE A 65 -5.71 12.32 -16.23
C PHE A 65 -5.42 12.41 -17.73
N ASP A 66 -5.79 13.54 -18.32
CA ASP A 66 -5.62 13.85 -19.73
C ASP A 66 -5.03 15.27 -19.89
N ILE A 67 -3.81 15.32 -20.40
CA ILE A 67 -3.13 16.58 -20.69
C ILE A 67 -3.40 16.98 -22.12
N LYS A 68 -4.13 18.08 -22.31
CA LYS A 68 -4.49 18.61 -23.62
C LYS A 68 -3.68 19.86 -23.96
N LYS A 69 -3.40 20.02 -25.26
CA LYS A 69 -2.84 21.24 -25.84
C LYS A 69 -3.69 21.60 -27.06
N LEU A 70 -4.23 22.81 -27.07
CA LEU A 70 -5.15 23.29 -28.13
C LEU A 70 -6.34 22.33 -28.39
N GLY A 71 -6.91 21.74 -27.30
CA GLY A 71 -8.03 20.80 -27.39
C GLY A 71 -7.66 19.37 -27.80
N ILE A 72 -6.41 19.10 -28.15
CA ILE A 72 -5.92 17.78 -28.55
C ILE A 72 -5.23 17.11 -27.36
N SER A 73 -5.58 15.85 -27.06
CA SER A 73 -4.91 15.04 -26.02
C SER A 73 -3.46 14.78 -26.42
N PHE A 74 -2.56 15.26 -25.58
CA PHE A 74 -1.12 15.11 -25.76
C PHE A 74 -0.55 13.96 -24.92
N TYR A 75 -1.12 13.73 -23.73
CA TYR A 75 -0.74 12.65 -22.85
C TYR A 75 -1.93 12.19 -22.02
N GLN A 76 -2.18 10.90 -22.03
CA GLN A 76 -3.26 10.26 -21.29
C GLN A 76 -2.71 9.19 -20.34
N TYR A 77 -3.22 9.20 -19.12
CA TYR A 77 -2.86 8.21 -18.11
C TYR A 77 -4.11 7.69 -17.43
N LYS A 78 -4.23 6.36 -17.36
CA LYS A 78 -5.25 5.68 -16.57
C LYS A 78 -4.64 4.49 -15.84
N SER A 79 -4.85 4.42 -14.52
CA SER A 79 -4.41 3.29 -13.71
C SER A 79 -5.52 2.89 -12.75
N GLU A 80 -5.80 1.59 -12.70
CA GLU A 80 -6.73 0.97 -11.77
C GLU A 80 -6.00 -0.11 -11.00
N GLY A 81 -6.19 -0.18 -9.68
CA GLY A 81 -5.58 -1.17 -8.82
C GLY A 81 -6.49 -1.57 -7.67
N THR A 82 -6.38 -2.83 -7.24
CA THR A 82 -7.07 -3.33 -6.06
C THR A 82 -6.08 -4.06 -5.17
N GLU A 83 -6.00 -3.64 -3.93
CA GLU A 83 -5.23 -4.25 -2.85
C GLU A 83 -6.21 -4.95 -1.91
N ILE A 84 -5.94 -6.19 -1.51
CA ILE A 84 -6.72 -6.91 -0.51
C ILE A 84 -5.78 -7.26 0.64
N TYR A 85 -6.17 -6.83 1.83
CA TYR A 85 -5.43 -7.08 3.07
C TYR A 85 -6.28 -7.92 4.02
N ALA A 86 -5.62 -8.77 4.81
CA ALA A 86 -6.23 -9.41 5.96
C ALA A 86 -6.43 -8.39 7.09
N GLU A 87 -7.22 -8.75 8.10
CA GLU A 87 -7.51 -7.91 9.27
C GLU A 87 -6.24 -7.51 10.05
N ASP A 88 -5.19 -8.37 10.03
CA ASP A 88 -3.88 -8.08 10.61
C ASP A 88 -3.03 -7.11 9.78
N GLY A 89 -3.54 -6.64 8.64
CA GLY A 89 -2.87 -5.72 7.73
C GLY A 89 -1.88 -6.38 6.77
N SER A 90 -1.78 -7.70 6.75
CA SER A 90 -0.94 -8.40 5.78
C SER A 90 -1.59 -8.39 4.40
N LEU A 91 -0.80 -8.11 3.34
CA LEU A 91 -1.28 -8.15 1.96
C LEU A 91 -1.66 -9.59 1.58
N LEU A 92 -2.86 -9.79 1.08
CA LEU A 92 -3.34 -11.07 0.52
C LEU A 92 -3.14 -11.10 -0.99
N SER A 93 -3.57 -10.04 -1.68
CA SER A 93 -3.41 -9.92 -3.12
C SER A 93 -3.37 -8.46 -3.56
N PHE A 94 -2.78 -8.26 -4.73
CA PHE A 94 -2.79 -6.99 -5.45
C PHE A 94 -2.94 -7.26 -6.94
N VAL A 95 -3.78 -6.48 -7.60
CA VAL A 95 -3.91 -6.48 -9.06
C VAL A 95 -4.02 -5.07 -9.58
N SER A 96 -3.31 -4.77 -10.65
CA SER A 96 -3.44 -3.48 -11.33
C SER A 96 -3.29 -3.58 -12.84
N LYS A 97 -3.89 -2.60 -13.51
CA LYS A 97 -3.71 -2.34 -14.94
C LYS A 97 -3.53 -0.84 -15.16
N THR A 98 -2.51 -0.48 -15.88
CA THR A 98 -2.17 0.90 -16.20
C THR A 98 -2.05 1.08 -17.69
N SER A 99 -2.67 2.12 -18.23
CA SER A 99 -2.43 2.64 -19.57
C SER A 99 -1.67 3.97 -19.44
N ASP A 100 -0.43 3.98 -19.88
CA ASP A 100 0.49 5.09 -19.84
C ASP A 100 0.73 5.56 -21.28
N ASN A 101 -0.03 6.55 -21.70
CA ASN A 101 -0.05 7.04 -23.08
C ASN A 101 -0.13 5.92 -24.14
N GLY A 102 -1.07 4.97 -23.93
CA GLY A 102 -1.28 3.80 -24.78
C GLY A 102 -0.41 2.59 -24.45
N THR A 103 0.66 2.73 -23.67
CA THR A 103 1.48 1.61 -23.20
C THR A 103 0.79 0.91 -22.03
N ILE A 104 0.49 -0.37 -22.18
CA ILE A 104 -0.17 -1.15 -21.13
C ILE A 104 0.87 -1.78 -20.20
N LYS A 105 0.70 -1.57 -18.92
CA LYS A 105 1.49 -2.18 -17.84
C LYS A 105 0.54 -2.89 -16.87
N SER A 106 1.03 -3.92 -16.18
CA SER A 106 0.25 -4.65 -15.18
C SER A 106 1.12 -5.13 -14.03
N CYS A 107 0.47 -5.32 -12.89
CA CYS A 107 1.08 -5.92 -11.72
C CYS A 107 0.04 -6.81 -11.03
N ASN A 108 0.41 -8.07 -10.77
CA ASN A 108 -0.41 -9.03 -10.05
C ASN A 108 0.46 -9.71 -9.00
N ILE A 109 0.03 -9.66 -7.75
CA ILE A 109 0.73 -10.23 -6.60
C ILE A 109 -0.27 -11.06 -5.81
N ASN A 110 0.07 -12.32 -5.52
CA ASN A 110 -0.76 -13.20 -4.71
C ASN A 110 0.08 -13.85 -3.61
N ARG A 111 -0.43 -13.83 -2.39
CA ARG A 111 0.20 -14.49 -1.25
C ARG A 111 0.08 -16.00 -1.38
N GLN A 112 1.18 -16.70 -1.15
CA GLN A 112 1.25 -18.15 -1.04
C GLN A 112 2.04 -18.53 0.22
N GLY A 113 1.32 -18.79 1.30
CA GLY A 113 1.92 -19.04 2.62
C GLY A 113 2.71 -17.83 3.13
N LYS A 114 4.04 -17.99 3.25
CA LYS A 114 4.98 -16.94 3.69
C LYS A 114 5.61 -16.15 2.54
N SER A 115 5.33 -16.52 1.30
CA SER A 115 5.88 -15.90 0.09
C SER A 115 4.77 -15.28 -0.75
N TYR A 116 5.16 -14.54 -1.77
CA TYR A 116 4.28 -13.97 -2.77
C TYR A 116 4.68 -14.47 -4.16
N ILE A 117 3.70 -14.71 -5.02
CA ILE A 117 3.94 -14.91 -6.44
C ILE A 117 3.57 -13.61 -7.14
N ILE A 118 4.54 -13.07 -7.85
CA ILE A 118 4.42 -11.81 -8.57
C ILE A 118 4.43 -12.11 -10.07
N ASN A 119 3.48 -11.52 -10.80
CA ASN A 119 3.40 -11.57 -12.26
C ASN A 119 3.10 -10.15 -12.77
N GLY A 120 4.11 -9.44 -13.15
CA GLY A 120 4.00 -8.06 -13.64
C GLY A 120 4.80 -7.82 -14.92
N THR A 121 4.67 -6.62 -15.42
CA THR A 121 5.39 -6.18 -16.65
C THR A 121 6.90 -6.20 -16.45
N GLN A 122 7.39 -5.84 -15.24
CA GLN A 122 8.83 -5.70 -14.97
C GLN A 122 9.42 -6.77 -14.05
N TYR A 123 8.58 -7.54 -13.35
CA TYR A 123 9.05 -8.64 -12.51
C TYR A 123 8.06 -9.81 -12.56
N LYS A 124 8.61 -11.02 -12.67
CA LYS A 124 7.86 -12.29 -12.58
C LYS A 124 8.66 -13.27 -11.74
N GLY A 125 8.03 -13.84 -10.70
CA GLY A 125 8.67 -14.84 -9.86
C GLY A 125 8.15 -14.85 -8.43
N ALA A 126 8.73 -15.71 -7.60
CA ALA A 126 8.48 -15.76 -6.18
C ALA A 126 9.25 -14.66 -5.44
N PHE A 127 8.64 -14.09 -4.40
CA PHE A 127 9.22 -13.04 -3.58
C PHE A 127 8.90 -13.28 -2.11
N ASN A 128 9.91 -13.29 -1.26
CA ASN A 128 9.80 -13.66 0.16
C ASN A 128 10.33 -12.61 1.14
N LYS A 129 10.72 -11.44 0.63
CA LYS A 129 11.15 -10.32 1.47
C LYS A 129 9.93 -9.48 1.88
N ASP A 130 10.08 -8.72 2.95
CA ASP A 130 9.08 -7.74 3.38
C ASP A 130 9.08 -6.54 2.43
N PHE A 131 7.91 -6.12 2.00
CA PHE A 131 7.73 -5.04 1.03
C PHE A 131 6.41 -4.30 1.25
N LEU A 132 6.26 -3.18 0.57
CA LEU A 132 5.00 -2.48 0.43
C LEU A 132 4.71 -2.16 -1.04
N ILE A 133 3.43 -2.10 -1.40
CA ILE A 133 3.02 -1.55 -2.70
C ILE A 133 3.24 -0.04 -2.67
N SER A 134 3.85 0.52 -3.72
CA SER A 134 4.02 1.96 -3.88
C SER A 134 2.66 2.63 -4.08
N SER A 135 2.01 3.00 -3.00
CA SER A 135 0.74 3.71 -2.99
C SER A 135 0.81 4.92 -2.05
N TYR A 136 0.14 6.02 -2.43
CA TYR A 136 0.23 7.28 -1.67
C TYR A 136 -0.64 7.30 -0.40
N TRP A 137 -1.54 6.33 -0.24
CA TRP A 137 -2.41 6.29 0.92
C TRP A 137 -1.77 5.65 2.15
N ASN A 138 -0.83 4.72 1.95
CA ASN A 138 -0.24 3.94 3.04
C ASN A 138 1.08 4.56 3.50
N HIS A 139 1.07 5.23 4.67
CA HIS A 139 2.24 5.89 5.22
C HIS A 139 3.35 4.92 5.69
N GLU A 140 3.07 3.61 5.81
CA GLU A 140 4.10 2.59 6.07
C GLU A 140 5.17 2.54 4.96
N ILE A 141 4.89 3.15 3.80
CA ILE A 141 5.87 3.32 2.71
C ILE A 141 7.17 3.98 3.18
N LEU A 142 7.11 4.82 4.24
CA LEU A 142 8.28 5.47 4.82
C LEU A 142 9.12 4.55 5.71
N LYS A 143 8.60 3.40 6.12
CA LYS A 143 9.24 2.46 7.04
C LYS A 143 9.79 1.22 6.37
N LYS A 144 9.37 0.92 5.13
CA LYS A 144 9.78 -0.28 4.40
C LYS A 144 10.92 0.03 3.44
N ASN A 145 11.95 -0.82 3.47
CA ASN A 145 13.11 -0.66 2.60
C ASN A 145 12.86 -1.15 1.16
N ILE A 146 11.83 -1.99 0.95
CA ILE A 146 11.49 -2.50 -0.37
C ILE A 146 10.09 -2.03 -0.75
N GLN A 147 10.00 -1.44 -1.91
CA GLN A 147 8.74 -1.08 -2.55
C GLN A 147 8.56 -1.86 -3.85
N ILE A 148 7.33 -2.27 -4.11
CA ILE A 148 6.93 -2.84 -5.38
C ILE A 148 5.98 -1.85 -6.06
N SER A 149 6.36 -1.42 -7.26
CA SER A 149 5.53 -0.52 -8.06
C SER A 149 4.17 -1.13 -8.35
N GLY A 150 3.11 -0.45 -7.95
CA GLY A 150 1.74 -0.82 -8.29
C GLY A 150 1.40 -0.70 -9.77
N ILE A 151 2.29 -0.16 -10.60
CA ILE A 151 2.08 0.00 -12.04
C ILE A 151 2.59 -1.23 -12.82
N SER A 152 3.79 -1.72 -12.47
CA SER A 152 4.52 -2.68 -13.31
C SER A 152 5.13 -3.85 -12.56
N CYS A 153 4.93 -3.92 -11.24
CA CYS A 153 5.64 -4.81 -10.33
C CYS A 153 7.16 -4.59 -10.29
N GLN A 154 7.69 -3.41 -10.65
CA GLN A 154 9.10 -3.11 -10.47
C GLN A 154 9.45 -3.13 -8.98
N ILE A 155 10.46 -3.91 -8.61
CA ILE A 155 10.99 -3.93 -7.25
C ILE A 155 12.03 -2.81 -7.12
N ARG A 156 11.95 -2.04 -6.03
CA ARG A 156 12.86 -0.94 -5.73
C ARG A 156 13.30 -1.02 -4.28
N ASP A 157 14.60 -0.97 -4.05
CA ASP A 157 15.13 -0.70 -2.73
C ASP A 157 15.09 0.83 -2.49
N GLN A 158 14.70 1.22 -1.29
CA GLN A 158 14.69 2.61 -0.86
C GLN A 158 15.22 2.73 0.56
N GLN A 159 15.78 3.88 0.87
CA GLN A 159 16.14 4.28 2.21
C GLN A 159 15.53 5.65 2.49
N VAL A 160 14.75 5.74 3.55
CA VAL A 160 14.15 6.99 4.00
C VAL A 160 14.87 7.44 5.26
N SER A 161 15.33 8.69 5.29
CA SER A 161 15.93 9.32 6.46
C SER A 161 15.21 10.63 6.77
N PHE A 162 15.05 10.92 8.06
CA PHE A 162 14.57 12.23 8.49
C PHE A 162 15.74 13.21 8.48
N VAL A 163 15.54 14.34 7.82
CA VAL A 163 16.48 15.47 7.88
C VAL A 163 16.00 16.38 9.01
N ASN A 164 16.74 16.44 10.11
CA ASN A 164 16.50 17.42 11.16
C ASN A 164 17.03 18.77 10.66
N ASN A 165 16.16 19.75 10.54
CA ASN A 165 16.54 21.15 10.34
C ASN A 165 16.83 21.81 11.68
#